data_94bccaf02de72001d6b8d6ba2fd346cf
#
_entry.id   94bccaf02de72001d6b8d6ba2fd346cf
#
_cell.length_a   1.000
_cell.length_b   1.000
_cell.length_c   1.000
_cell.angle_alpha   90.00
_cell.angle_beta   90.00
_cell.angle_gamma   90.00
#
_symmetry.space_group_name_H-M   'P 1'
#
loop_
_entity.id
_entity.type
_entity.pdbx_description
1 polymer ?
#
loop_
_entity_poly.entity_id
_entity_poly.type
_entity_poly.pdbx_seq_one_letter_code
_entity_poly.pdbx_strand_id
1 'polypeptide(L)'
;MNYNKKSIEDIDVAGKRVLCRCDFNVPTKNGVITSDKRIVAAMPTIKYLVDHNAKVILCSHMGKPKGEWKPELSLKIVAKRISELLGKEVIMAADVAGEDAKAKAAALKDGDVMLLENTRFEKGETKNDPALSKALASLADIFVNDAFGTAHRAHSSTAGVADYLPAVSGFLVQKEVSIMGKALSDPERPFVAVLGGAKVSDKLNVINNLLEKVDTLIIGGGMAYTFLAAKGYAVGKSLLDESKIDYCKDMMAKAEAKGVKLLLPVDVVVADSFPDPIDGPIDVTTVAADAIPADKEGLDIGEKTCALFASAVKDAKTVVWNGPMGVFENPTLAKGTIAMAQALADSSATTIVGGGDSAAACEQLGFADKITHISTGGGASLEFLEGLELPGIACLEDK
;
A
#
# COMPACT_ATOMS: atom_id res chain seq x y z
N MET A 1 9.19 -8.81 -13.16
CA MET A 1 8.96 -9.70 -11.99
C MET A 1 7.93 -10.76 -12.35
N ASN A 2 8.12 -12.00 -11.91
CA ASN A 2 7.09 -13.03 -12.02
C ASN A 2 6.07 -12.83 -10.91
N TYR A 3 4.81 -12.65 -11.28
CA TYR A 3 3.69 -12.47 -10.34
C TYR A 3 2.98 -13.78 -9.98
N ASN A 4 3.31 -14.88 -10.66
CA ASN A 4 2.69 -16.18 -10.39
C ASN A 4 3.48 -16.93 -9.32
N LYS A 5 3.21 -16.58 -8.06
CA LYS A 5 3.91 -17.13 -6.89
C LYS A 5 3.08 -18.21 -6.20
N LYS A 6 3.77 -19.19 -5.63
CA LYS A 6 3.13 -20.18 -4.75
C LYS A 6 2.59 -19.52 -3.49
N SER A 7 1.47 -20.03 -3.02
CA SER A 7 0.85 -19.67 -1.74
C SER A 7 0.87 -20.84 -0.77
N ILE A 8 0.38 -20.59 0.45
CA ILE A 8 0.22 -21.65 1.45
C ILE A 8 -0.67 -22.80 1.00
N GLU A 9 -1.54 -22.58 0.00
CA GLU A 9 -2.39 -23.61 -0.59
C GLU A 9 -1.63 -24.56 -1.53
N ASP A 10 -0.45 -24.16 -1.99
CA ASP A 10 0.35 -24.92 -2.96
C ASP A 10 1.37 -25.84 -2.31
N ILE A 11 1.45 -25.86 -0.98
CA ILE A 11 2.38 -26.69 -0.21
C ILE A 11 1.68 -27.39 0.95
N ASP A 12 2.30 -28.49 1.42
CA ASP A 12 1.85 -29.20 2.62
C ASP A 12 2.47 -28.56 3.86
N VAL A 13 1.63 -28.03 4.77
CA VAL A 13 2.07 -27.41 6.02
C VAL A 13 1.81 -28.29 7.25
N ALA A 14 1.14 -29.42 7.10
CA ALA A 14 0.74 -30.29 8.22
C ALA A 14 1.95 -30.81 8.98
N GLY A 15 1.98 -30.61 10.29
CA GLY A 15 3.05 -31.05 11.17
C GLY A 15 4.34 -30.26 11.05
N LYS A 16 4.41 -29.26 10.17
CA LYS A 16 5.62 -28.46 9.92
C LYS A 16 5.59 -27.17 10.72
N ARG A 17 6.77 -26.71 11.10
CA ARG A 17 6.95 -25.39 11.71
C ARG A 17 6.96 -24.36 10.60
N VAL A 18 6.03 -23.41 10.68
CA VAL A 18 5.83 -22.38 9.66
C VAL A 18 6.11 -21.02 10.28
N LEU A 19 7.17 -20.36 9.81
CA LEU A 19 7.46 -18.97 10.17
C LEU A 19 6.65 -18.06 9.23
N CYS A 20 5.64 -17.40 9.81
CA CYS A 20 4.73 -16.52 9.07
C CYS A 20 5.01 -15.06 9.42
N ARG A 21 5.51 -14.30 8.45
CA ARG A 21 5.76 -12.86 8.59
C ARG A 21 4.47 -12.10 8.32
N CYS A 22 3.94 -11.50 9.35
CA CYS A 22 2.74 -10.65 9.32
C CYS A 22 3.10 -9.17 9.46
N ASP A 23 2.13 -8.31 9.26
CA ASP A 23 2.22 -6.89 9.60
C ASP A 23 1.33 -6.60 10.80
N PHE A 24 1.94 -6.54 11.97
CA PHE A 24 1.31 -6.21 13.24
C PHE A 24 1.74 -4.83 13.75
N ASN A 25 2.23 -3.99 12.86
CA ASN A 25 2.59 -2.61 13.19
C ASN A 25 1.31 -1.78 13.37
N VAL A 26 0.65 -2.00 14.48
CA VAL A 26 -0.64 -1.37 14.83
C VAL A 26 -0.43 -0.08 15.60
N PRO A 27 -1.34 0.91 15.45
CA PRO A 27 -1.31 2.12 16.25
C PRO A 27 -1.71 1.81 17.68
N THR A 28 -1.01 2.44 18.62
CA THR A 28 -1.27 2.30 20.06
C THR A 28 -1.36 3.66 20.73
N LYS A 29 -2.13 3.73 21.82
CA LYS A 29 -2.20 4.89 22.69
C LYS A 29 -2.26 4.41 24.15
N ASN A 30 -1.31 4.87 24.97
CA ASN A 30 -1.23 4.47 26.39
C ASN A 30 -1.21 2.95 26.58
N GLY A 31 -0.47 2.23 25.74
CA GLY A 31 -0.36 0.78 25.81
C GLY A 31 -1.56 -0.01 25.31
N VAL A 32 -2.53 0.66 24.67
CA VAL A 32 -3.74 0.06 24.12
C VAL A 32 -3.74 0.17 22.59
N ILE A 33 -4.09 -0.93 21.91
CA ILE A 33 -4.25 -0.94 20.45
C ILE A 33 -5.47 -0.10 20.09
N THR A 34 -5.29 0.93 19.27
CA THR A 34 -6.37 1.82 18.83
C THR A 34 -7.04 1.36 17.52
N SER A 35 -6.37 0.51 16.75
CA SER A 35 -6.93 -0.16 15.58
C SER A 35 -6.27 -1.52 15.40
N ASP A 36 -7.07 -2.57 15.34
CA ASP A 36 -6.61 -3.94 15.13
C ASP A 36 -6.77 -4.44 13.69
N LYS A 37 -7.06 -3.54 12.76
CA LYS A 37 -7.33 -3.89 11.34
C LYS A 37 -6.27 -4.79 10.73
N ARG A 38 -4.99 -4.51 10.96
CA ARG A 38 -3.87 -5.31 10.43
C ARG A 38 -3.83 -6.70 11.04
N ILE A 39 -4.15 -6.81 12.32
CA ILE A 39 -4.22 -8.11 13.00
C ILE A 39 -5.37 -8.93 12.42
N VAL A 40 -6.56 -8.34 12.32
CA VAL A 40 -7.74 -9.00 11.75
C VAL A 40 -7.48 -9.43 10.31
N ALA A 41 -6.80 -8.60 9.52
CA ALA A 41 -6.45 -8.92 8.13
C ALA A 41 -5.50 -10.13 8.00
N ALA A 42 -4.67 -10.40 9.01
CA ALA A 42 -3.78 -11.56 9.02
C ALA A 42 -4.49 -12.85 9.46
N MET A 43 -5.67 -12.77 10.06
CA MET A 43 -6.36 -13.92 10.64
C MET A 43 -6.70 -15.03 9.63
N PRO A 44 -7.12 -14.74 8.38
CA PRO A 44 -7.37 -15.81 7.40
C PRO A 44 -6.16 -16.72 7.18
N THR A 45 -4.96 -16.16 7.03
CA THR A 45 -3.72 -16.91 6.88
C THR A 45 -3.40 -17.72 8.15
N ILE A 46 -3.50 -17.09 9.31
CA ILE A 46 -3.23 -17.75 10.60
C ILE A 46 -4.19 -18.92 10.83
N LYS A 47 -5.49 -18.70 10.62
CA LYS A 47 -6.52 -19.72 10.79
C LYS A 47 -6.33 -20.88 9.81
N TYR A 48 -5.99 -20.60 8.56
CA TYR A 48 -5.68 -21.63 7.58
C TYR A 48 -4.55 -22.55 8.07
N LEU A 49 -3.45 -21.96 8.54
CA LEU A 49 -2.30 -22.70 9.03
C LEU A 49 -2.67 -23.55 10.26
N VAL A 50 -3.43 -22.99 11.19
CA VAL A 50 -3.92 -23.74 12.38
C VAL A 50 -4.82 -24.90 11.97
N ASP A 51 -5.79 -24.66 11.07
CA ASP A 51 -6.75 -25.66 10.61
C ASP A 51 -6.09 -26.78 9.79
N HIS A 52 -4.93 -26.53 9.20
CA HIS A 52 -4.13 -27.51 8.47
C HIS A 52 -3.00 -28.12 9.32
N ASN A 53 -3.11 -28.03 10.65
CA ASN A 53 -2.21 -28.67 11.59
C ASN A 53 -0.74 -28.23 11.50
N ALA A 54 -0.49 -27.01 11.08
CA ALA A 54 0.84 -26.42 11.14
C ALA A 54 1.21 -26.04 12.58
N LYS A 55 2.51 -25.98 12.85
CA LYS A 55 3.07 -25.36 14.06
C LYS A 55 3.43 -23.93 13.69
N VAL A 56 2.63 -22.96 14.13
CA VAL A 56 2.66 -21.60 13.61
C VAL A 56 3.56 -20.69 14.45
N ILE A 57 4.56 -20.08 13.81
CA ILE A 57 5.48 -19.12 14.41
C ILE A 57 5.26 -17.78 13.72
N LEU A 58 4.59 -16.85 14.39
CA LEU A 58 4.33 -15.52 13.85
C LEU A 58 5.49 -14.58 14.17
N CYS A 59 5.82 -13.69 13.24
CA CYS A 59 6.76 -12.60 13.46
C CYS A 59 6.29 -11.31 12.79
N SER A 60 6.68 -10.18 13.36
CA SER A 60 6.40 -8.85 12.85
C SER A 60 7.32 -7.83 13.49
N HIS A 61 7.37 -6.66 12.87
CA HIS A 61 7.89 -5.46 13.52
C HIS A 61 6.76 -4.64 14.12
N MET A 62 7.11 -3.71 15.01
CA MET A 62 6.24 -2.64 15.50
C MET A 62 7.08 -1.40 15.79
N GLY A 63 6.69 -0.26 15.19
CA GLY A 63 7.41 1.00 15.35
C GLY A 63 8.84 0.98 14.85
N LYS A 64 9.68 1.82 15.45
CA LYS A 64 11.09 2.02 15.05
C LYS A 64 12.02 1.96 16.27
N PRO A 65 12.21 0.80 16.89
CA PRO A 65 13.07 0.67 18.08
C PRO A 65 14.58 0.76 17.77
N LYS A 66 14.97 0.68 16.50
CA LYS A 66 16.37 0.82 16.04
C LYS A 66 17.37 -0.18 16.64
N GLY A 67 16.93 -1.42 16.79
CA GLY A 67 17.77 -2.51 17.30
C GLY A 67 17.95 -2.49 18.83
N GLU A 68 17.03 -1.85 19.53
CA GLU A 68 17.03 -1.76 20.98
C GLU A 68 15.73 -2.31 21.58
N TRP A 69 15.82 -2.88 22.75
CA TRP A 69 14.65 -3.29 23.51
C TRP A 69 13.89 -2.06 24.02
N LYS A 70 12.60 -1.98 23.66
CA LYS A 70 11.69 -0.93 24.13
C LYS A 70 10.38 -1.58 24.54
N PRO A 71 10.07 -1.61 25.87
CA PRO A 71 8.86 -2.30 26.37
C PRO A 71 7.57 -1.82 25.70
N GLU A 72 7.46 -0.54 25.37
CA GLU A 72 6.31 0.06 24.71
C GLU A 72 6.09 -0.44 23.26
N LEU A 73 7.11 -1.04 22.67
CA LEU A 73 7.06 -1.63 21.32
C LEU A 73 7.09 -3.16 21.33
N SER A 74 6.88 -3.77 22.51
CA SER A 74 6.73 -5.23 22.62
C SER A 74 5.45 -5.69 21.93
N LEU A 75 5.50 -6.86 21.30
CA LEU A 75 4.34 -7.49 20.66
C LEU A 75 3.43 -8.24 21.64
N LYS A 76 3.64 -8.15 22.94
CA LYS A 76 2.79 -8.83 23.94
C LYS A 76 1.31 -8.46 23.82
N ILE A 77 1.02 -7.18 23.55
CA ILE A 77 -0.37 -6.72 23.36
C ILE A 77 -0.99 -7.31 22.08
N VAL A 78 -0.18 -7.55 21.07
CA VAL A 78 -0.62 -8.20 19.83
C VAL A 78 -0.90 -9.69 20.07
N ALA A 79 -0.04 -10.40 20.82
CA ALA A 79 -0.26 -11.79 21.19
C ALA A 79 -1.59 -11.97 21.93
N LYS A 80 -1.90 -11.07 22.87
CA LYS A 80 -3.17 -11.07 23.59
C LYS A 80 -4.36 -10.90 22.65
N ARG A 81 -4.28 -9.96 21.70
CA ARG A 81 -5.36 -9.73 20.74
C ARG A 81 -5.56 -10.91 19.79
N ILE A 82 -4.49 -11.51 19.31
CA ILE A 82 -4.58 -12.72 18.48
C ILE A 82 -5.21 -13.87 19.26
N SER A 83 -4.83 -14.02 20.55
CA SER A 83 -5.43 -15.06 21.41
C SER A 83 -6.95 -14.90 21.52
N GLU A 84 -7.43 -13.67 21.70
CA GLU A 84 -8.86 -13.36 21.74
C GLU A 84 -9.55 -13.73 20.42
N LEU A 85 -8.95 -13.38 19.28
CA LEU A 85 -9.51 -13.65 17.96
C LEU A 85 -9.48 -15.13 17.56
N LEU A 86 -8.47 -15.88 18.02
CA LEU A 86 -8.36 -17.32 17.78
C LEU A 86 -9.18 -18.17 18.75
N GLY A 87 -9.51 -17.63 19.91
CA GLY A 87 -10.12 -18.40 20.99
C GLY A 87 -9.18 -19.44 21.60
N LYS A 88 -7.87 -19.24 21.47
CA LYS A 88 -6.83 -20.11 22.06
C LYS A 88 -5.61 -19.25 22.41
N GLU A 89 -4.81 -19.73 23.36
CA GLU A 89 -3.60 -19.04 23.78
C GLU A 89 -2.56 -18.95 22.67
N VAL A 90 -1.99 -17.78 22.47
CA VAL A 90 -0.80 -17.55 21.67
C VAL A 90 0.41 -17.53 22.60
N ILE A 91 1.37 -18.39 22.34
CA ILE A 91 2.60 -18.51 23.13
C ILE A 91 3.52 -17.35 22.76
N MET A 92 3.85 -16.49 23.73
CA MET A 92 4.73 -15.35 23.50
C MET A 92 6.18 -15.70 23.80
N ALA A 93 7.07 -15.53 22.81
CA ALA A 93 8.52 -15.64 23.02
C ALA A 93 9.07 -14.39 23.74
N ALA A 94 10.12 -14.58 24.52
CA ALA A 94 10.81 -13.48 25.21
C ALA A 94 11.85 -12.78 24.33
N ASP A 95 12.20 -13.37 23.20
CA ASP A 95 13.20 -12.86 22.25
C ASP A 95 12.74 -13.05 20.79
N VAL A 96 13.56 -12.64 19.84
CA VAL A 96 13.25 -12.76 18.42
C VAL A 96 13.66 -14.13 17.87
N ALA A 97 14.92 -14.52 18.07
CA ALA A 97 15.45 -15.77 17.55
C ALA A 97 16.54 -16.34 18.49
N GLY A 98 16.41 -16.04 19.78
CA GLY A 98 17.32 -16.51 20.81
C GLY A 98 16.91 -17.83 21.42
N GLU A 99 17.43 -18.12 22.60
CA GLU A 99 17.21 -19.41 23.28
C GLU A 99 15.75 -19.66 23.63
N ASP A 100 15.02 -18.63 24.08
CA ASP A 100 13.61 -18.76 24.44
C ASP A 100 12.75 -19.08 23.21
N ALA A 101 12.93 -18.36 22.11
CA ALA A 101 12.23 -18.62 20.88
C ALA A 101 12.52 -20.04 20.35
N LYS A 102 13.78 -20.46 20.37
CA LYS A 102 14.19 -21.81 19.93
C LYS A 102 13.53 -22.91 20.77
N ALA A 103 13.54 -22.76 22.08
CA ALA A 103 12.93 -23.73 23.00
C ALA A 103 11.42 -23.83 22.80
N LYS A 104 10.74 -22.71 22.69
CA LYS A 104 9.29 -22.65 22.46
C LYS A 104 8.89 -23.17 21.09
N ALA A 105 9.65 -22.82 20.05
CA ALA A 105 9.41 -23.35 18.71
C ALA A 105 9.56 -24.88 18.64
N ALA A 106 10.57 -25.44 19.31
CA ALA A 106 10.79 -26.88 19.37
C ALA A 106 9.67 -27.62 20.14
N ALA A 107 9.01 -26.95 21.08
CA ALA A 107 7.94 -27.54 21.90
C ALA A 107 6.54 -27.39 21.29
N LEU A 108 6.37 -26.71 20.15
CA LEU A 108 5.08 -26.53 19.52
C LEU A 108 4.47 -27.85 19.08
N LYS A 109 3.18 -27.95 19.26
CA LYS A 109 2.33 -29.04 18.75
C LYS A 109 1.55 -28.57 17.53
N ASP A 110 1.02 -29.52 16.76
CA ASP A 110 0.18 -29.22 15.61
C ASP A 110 -1.00 -28.33 16.00
N GLY A 111 -1.16 -27.22 15.30
CA GLY A 111 -2.18 -26.21 15.57
C GLY A 111 -1.81 -25.18 16.63
N ASP A 112 -0.67 -25.29 17.29
CA ASP A 112 -0.19 -24.27 18.22
C ASP A 112 0.28 -23.02 17.46
N VAL A 113 0.14 -21.87 18.14
CA VAL A 113 0.58 -20.57 17.62
C VAL A 113 1.48 -19.89 18.63
N MET A 114 2.64 -19.44 18.20
CA MET A 114 3.52 -18.58 18.97
C MET A 114 3.80 -17.28 18.21
N LEU A 115 4.16 -16.24 18.95
CA LEU A 115 4.59 -14.95 18.42
C LEU A 115 5.98 -14.63 18.96
N LEU A 116 6.90 -14.32 18.03
CA LEU A 116 8.22 -13.81 18.39
C LEU A 116 8.13 -12.36 18.85
N GLU A 117 9.13 -11.89 19.58
CA GLU A 117 9.23 -10.48 19.89
C GLU A 117 9.52 -9.63 18.64
N ASN A 118 9.30 -8.31 18.76
CA ASN A 118 9.46 -7.34 17.68
C ASN A 118 10.81 -7.54 16.96
N THR A 119 10.74 -7.90 15.68
CA THR A 119 11.93 -8.22 14.90
C THR A 119 12.93 -7.06 14.83
N ARG A 120 12.45 -5.82 14.95
CA ARG A 120 13.30 -4.62 14.96
C ARG A 120 13.98 -4.33 16.29
N PHE A 121 13.78 -5.17 17.32
CA PHE A 121 14.65 -5.19 18.47
C PHE A 121 16.04 -5.72 18.13
N GLU A 122 16.16 -6.46 17.05
CA GLU A 122 17.44 -6.95 16.54
C GLU A 122 18.06 -5.95 15.54
N LYS A 123 19.34 -5.61 15.76
CA LYS A 123 20.07 -4.67 14.89
C LYS A 123 20.23 -5.15 13.45
N GLY A 124 20.24 -6.46 13.25
CA GLY A 124 20.38 -7.08 11.92
C GLY A 124 19.13 -7.07 11.08
N GLU A 125 17.96 -6.82 11.64
CA GLU A 125 16.68 -6.94 10.92
C GLU A 125 16.63 -6.04 9.67
N THR A 126 16.81 -4.75 9.85
CA THR A 126 16.73 -3.78 8.73
C THR A 126 17.93 -3.82 7.80
N LYS A 127 19.02 -4.45 8.22
CA LYS A 127 20.25 -4.64 7.44
C LYS A 127 20.24 -5.93 6.63
N ASN A 128 19.19 -6.74 6.77
CA ASN A 128 19.14 -8.09 6.19
C ASN A 128 20.37 -8.94 6.56
N ASP A 129 20.73 -8.91 7.83
CA ASP A 129 21.92 -9.61 8.34
C ASP A 129 21.76 -11.13 8.16
N PRO A 130 22.67 -11.81 7.47
CA PRO A 130 22.61 -13.26 7.27
C PRO A 130 22.57 -14.06 8.57
N ALA A 131 23.23 -13.61 9.63
CA ALA A 131 23.24 -14.28 10.93
C ALA A 131 21.82 -14.29 11.55
N LEU A 132 21.11 -13.16 11.50
CA LEU A 132 19.73 -13.07 11.97
C LEU A 132 18.79 -13.88 11.07
N SER A 133 18.96 -13.79 9.76
CA SER A 133 18.15 -14.54 8.79
C SER A 133 18.28 -16.05 9.02
N LYS A 134 19.48 -16.56 9.25
CA LYS A 134 19.74 -17.96 9.62
C LYS A 134 19.11 -18.34 10.95
N ALA A 135 19.21 -17.47 11.96
CA ALA A 135 18.64 -17.73 13.28
C ALA A 135 17.11 -17.84 13.21
N LEU A 136 16.46 -16.93 12.47
CA LEU A 136 15.03 -17.01 12.20
C LEU A 136 14.66 -18.29 11.44
N ALA A 137 15.40 -18.62 10.38
CA ALA A 137 15.16 -19.82 9.58
C ALA A 137 15.34 -21.11 10.39
N SER A 138 16.23 -21.12 11.37
CA SER A 138 16.45 -22.29 12.24
C SER A 138 15.22 -22.67 13.08
N LEU A 139 14.27 -21.77 13.24
CA LEU A 139 13.04 -21.99 14.01
C LEU A 139 12.00 -22.81 13.23
N ALA A 140 12.10 -22.88 11.91
CA ALA A 140 11.01 -23.35 11.07
C ALA A 140 11.48 -24.21 9.88
N ASP A 141 10.51 -24.83 9.23
CA ASP A 141 10.69 -25.65 8.02
C ASP A 141 10.25 -24.91 6.75
N ILE A 142 9.34 -23.94 6.89
CA ILE A 142 8.73 -23.17 5.80
C ILE A 142 8.64 -21.71 6.24
N PHE A 143 8.89 -20.81 5.29
CA PHE A 143 8.65 -19.37 5.44
C PHE A 143 7.41 -18.94 4.65
N VAL A 144 6.54 -18.17 5.31
CA VAL A 144 5.36 -17.54 4.68
C VAL A 144 5.48 -16.04 4.83
N ASN A 145 5.42 -15.31 3.71
CA ASN A 145 5.31 -13.85 3.74
C ASN A 145 3.85 -13.44 3.54
N ASP A 146 3.26 -12.84 4.57
CA ASP A 146 1.91 -12.30 4.55
C ASP A 146 1.88 -10.78 4.82
N ALA A 147 3.04 -10.13 4.76
CA ALA A 147 3.23 -8.71 5.05
C ALA A 147 3.57 -7.94 3.76
N PHE A 148 2.56 -7.65 2.95
CA PHE A 148 2.76 -6.90 1.70
C PHE A 148 3.32 -5.50 1.94
N GLY A 149 2.87 -4.80 2.98
CA GLY A 149 3.29 -3.44 3.30
C GLY A 149 4.79 -3.26 3.56
N THR A 150 5.51 -4.34 3.88
CA THR A 150 6.96 -4.35 4.09
C THR A 150 7.73 -5.10 3.00
N ALA A 151 7.03 -5.60 1.98
CA ALA A 151 7.62 -6.43 0.93
C ALA A 151 8.61 -5.69 0.03
N HIS A 152 8.56 -4.36 -0.01
CA HIS A 152 9.50 -3.52 -0.75
C HIS A 152 10.87 -3.40 -0.08
N ARG A 153 11.03 -3.88 1.15
CA ARG A 153 12.27 -3.79 1.93
C ARG A 153 12.90 -5.17 2.12
N ALA A 154 14.17 -5.29 1.76
CA ALA A 154 14.95 -6.50 1.99
C ALA A 154 15.42 -6.55 3.44
N HIS A 155 14.54 -6.90 4.36
CA HIS A 155 14.86 -7.16 5.76
C HIS A 155 15.03 -8.66 6.03
N SER A 156 15.64 -9.04 7.14
CA SER A 156 15.85 -10.46 7.49
C SER A 156 14.52 -11.23 7.54
N SER A 157 13.50 -10.67 8.21
CA SER A 157 12.19 -11.34 8.36
C SER A 157 11.28 -11.25 7.14
N THR A 158 11.59 -10.42 6.14
CA THR A 158 10.77 -10.24 4.93
C THR A 158 11.36 -10.92 3.70
N ALA A 159 12.67 -11.00 3.61
CA ALA A 159 13.37 -11.54 2.44
C ALA A 159 14.52 -12.49 2.80
N GLY A 160 15.35 -12.14 3.76
CA GLY A 160 16.57 -12.90 4.08
C GLY A 160 16.31 -14.33 4.51
N VAL A 161 15.23 -14.59 5.23
CA VAL A 161 14.82 -15.95 5.66
C VAL A 161 14.61 -16.88 4.47
N ALA A 162 14.15 -16.36 3.34
CA ALA A 162 13.89 -17.14 2.13
C ALA A 162 15.16 -17.70 1.47
N ASP A 163 16.34 -17.21 1.85
CA ASP A 163 17.60 -17.81 1.40
C ASP A 163 17.86 -19.18 2.04
N TYR A 164 17.16 -19.51 3.12
CA TYR A 164 17.40 -20.71 3.93
C TYR A 164 16.19 -21.64 4.04
N LEU A 165 15.01 -21.19 3.65
CA LEU A 165 13.75 -21.96 3.74
C LEU A 165 12.97 -21.87 2.44
N PRO A 166 12.18 -22.90 2.09
CA PRO A 166 11.12 -22.75 1.10
C PRO A 166 10.20 -21.60 1.50
N ALA A 167 9.87 -20.73 0.56
CA ALA A 167 9.13 -19.51 0.82
C ALA A 167 7.90 -19.39 -0.08
N VAL A 168 6.74 -19.13 0.51
CA VAL A 168 5.48 -18.96 -0.19
C VAL A 168 4.70 -17.77 0.37
N SER A 169 3.67 -17.33 -0.33
CA SER A 169 2.82 -16.23 0.14
C SER A 169 1.71 -16.70 1.08
N GLY A 170 1.35 -15.86 2.04
CA GLY A 170 0.05 -15.94 2.71
C GLY A 170 -1.05 -15.33 1.83
N PHE A 171 -2.29 -15.34 2.32
CA PHE A 171 -3.45 -14.88 1.54
C PHE A 171 -3.44 -13.38 1.25
N LEU A 172 -2.94 -12.54 2.16
CA LEU A 172 -2.82 -11.10 1.92
C LEU A 172 -1.88 -10.81 0.77
N VAL A 173 -0.68 -11.35 0.81
CA VAL A 173 0.31 -11.18 -0.26
C VAL A 173 -0.19 -11.80 -1.57
N GLN A 174 -0.80 -12.98 -1.52
CA GLN A 174 -1.38 -13.63 -2.70
C GLN A 174 -2.40 -12.73 -3.39
N LYS A 175 -3.32 -12.13 -2.63
CA LYS A 175 -4.34 -11.24 -3.17
C LYS A 175 -3.73 -9.99 -3.80
N GLU A 176 -2.80 -9.33 -3.10
CA GLU A 176 -2.11 -8.14 -3.60
C GLU A 176 -1.37 -8.43 -4.92
N VAL A 177 -0.57 -9.47 -4.93
CA VAL A 177 0.26 -9.82 -6.09
C VAL A 177 -0.59 -10.29 -7.27
N SER A 178 -1.63 -11.09 -7.04
CA SER A 178 -2.49 -11.58 -8.13
C SER A 178 -3.29 -10.46 -8.78
N ILE A 179 -3.89 -9.57 -8.00
CA ILE A 179 -4.73 -8.49 -8.52
C ILE A 179 -3.87 -7.40 -9.17
N MET A 180 -2.86 -6.89 -8.46
CA MET A 180 -1.99 -5.83 -8.99
C MET A 180 -1.08 -6.35 -10.09
N GLY A 181 -0.59 -7.57 -9.97
CA GLY A 181 0.23 -8.21 -10.99
C GLY A 181 -0.51 -8.39 -12.31
N LYS A 182 -1.77 -8.83 -12.26
CA LYS A 182 -2.61 -8.94 -13.46
C LYS A 182 -2.85 -7.56 -14.10
N ALA A 183 -3.16 -6.55 -13.27
CA ALA A 183 -3.37 -5.19 -13.77
C ALA A 183 -2.16 -4.62 -14.50
N LEU A 184 -0.94 -4.94 -14.05
CA LEU A 184 0.29 -4.43 -14.65
C LEU A 184 0.83 -5.26 -15.81
N SER A 185 0.54 -6.57 -15.85
CA SER A 185 1.09 -7.49 -16.86
C SER A 185 0.11 -7.83 -17.97
N ASP A 186 -1.17 -8.00 -17.65
CA ASP A 186 -2.22 -8.41 -18.59
C ASP A 186 -3.57 -7.81 -18.17
N PRO A 187 -3.71 -6.47 -18.20
CA PRO A 187 -4.95 -5.81 -17.81
C PRO A 187 -6.06 -6.06 -18.84
N GLU A 188 -7.29 -6.19 -18.36
CA GLU A 188 -8.45 -6.03 -19.22
C GLU A 188 -8.57 -4.56 -19.62
N ARG A 189 -8.73 -4.31 -20.92
CA ARG A 189 -8.76 -2.95 -21.49
C ARG A 189 -10.18 -2.49 -21.81
N PRO A 190 -10.47 -1.20 -21.72
CA PRO A 190 -9.53 -0.09 -21.44
C PRO A 190 -8.97 -0.10 -20.02
N PHE A 191 -7.68 0.18 -19.92
CA PHE A 191 -6.96 0.34 -18.64
C PHE A 191 -6.76 1.83 -18.36
N VAL A 192 -7.32 2.31 -17.25
CA VAL A 192 -7.22 3.70 -16.81
C VAL A 192 -6.46 3.76 -15.49
N ALA A 193 -5.44 4.61 -15.44
CA ALA A 193 -4.77 4.96 -14.20
C ALA A 193 -5.14 6.37 -13.77
N VAL A 194 -5.38 6.55 -12.46
CA VAL A 194 -5.68 7.83 -11.83
C VAL A 194 -4.61 8.11 -10.79
N LEU A 195 -3.85 9.17 -11.00
CA LEU A 195 -2.80 9.59 -10.09
C LEU A 195 -3.11 10.98 -9.52
N GLY A 196 -2.93 11.11 -8.22
CA GLY A 196 -3.08 12.36 -7.50
C GLY A 196 -2.02 12.47 -6.39
N GLY A 197 -2.28 13.33 -5.44
CA GLY A 197 -1.36 13.65 -4.35
C GLY A 197 -0.71 15.01 -4.53
N ALA A 198 0.16 15.40 -3.58
CA ALA A 198 0.66 16.77 -3.51
C ALA A 198 1.78 17.08 -4.51
N LYS A 199 2.72 16.15 -4.72
CA LYS A 199 3.95 16.43 -5.46
C LYS A 199 4.17 15.46 -6.62
N VAL A 200 4.47 16.01 -7.79
CA VAL A 200 4.85 15.21 -8.97
C VAL A 200 6.13 14.42 -8.74
N SER A 201 7.08 14.97 -7.96
CA SER A 201 8.36 14.32 -7.63
C SER A 201 8.18 12.97 -6.92
N ASP A 202 7.09 12.77 -6.20
CA ASP A 202 6.81 11.51 -5.51
C ASP A 202 6.28 10.41 -6.45
N LYS A 203 5.92 10.75 -7.69
CA LYS A 203 5.25 9.86 -8.65
C LYS A 203 5.99 9.71 -9.98
N LEU A 204 7.23 10.19 -10.10
CA LEU A 204 7.94 10.22 -11.40
C LEU A 204 8.01 8.85 -12.07
N ASN A 205 8.44 7.84 -11.33
CA ASN A 205 8.61 6.50 -11.86
C ASN A 205 7.26 5.80 -12.09
N VAL A 206 6.27 6.09 -11.26
CA VAL A 206 4.90 5.58 -11.43
C VAL A 206 4.30 6.09 -12.74
N ILE A 207 4.40 7.40 -12.99
CA ILE A 207 3.91 8.03 -14.23
C ILE A 207 4.60 7.38 -15.44
N ASN A 208 5.92 7.31 -15.41
CA ASN A 208 6.70 6.76 -16.51
C ASN A 208 6.36 5.29 -16.79
N ASN A 209 6.23 4.47 -15.76
CA ASN A 209 5.88 3.05 -15.90
C ASN A 209 4.44 2.87 -16.40
N LEU A 210 3.48 3.61 -15.83
CA LEU A 210 2.08 3.48 -16.23
C LEU A 210 1.82 3.95 -17.66
N LEU A 211 2.54 4.96 -18.15
CA LEU A 211 2.43 5.39 -19.55
C LEU A 211 2.77 4.27 -20.55
N GLU A 212 3.58 3.29 -20.14
CA GLU A 212 3.87 2.11 -20.95
C GLU A 212 2.71 1.10 -21.01
N LYS A 213 1.72 1.23 -20.12
CA LYS A 213 0.74 0.17 -19.86
C LYS A 213 -0.70 0.57 -20.07
N VAL A 214 -1.05 1.85 -19.80
CA VAL A 214 -2.43 2.31 -19.77
C VAL A 214 -2.93 2.84 -21.10
N ASP A 215 -4.25 2.87 -21.27
CA ASP A 215 -4.94 3.53 -22.38
C ASP A 215 -5.21 4.99 -22.05
N THR A 216 -5.46 5.30 -20.79
CA THR A 216 -5.71 6.65 -20.29
C THR A 216 -4.99 6.86 -18.97
N LEU A 217 -4.30 7.99 -18.82
CA LEU A 217 -3.70 8.44 -17.57
C LEU A 217 -4.37 9.74 -17.12
N ILE A 218 -4.95 9.72 -15.93
CA ILE A 218 -5.61 10.86 -15.31
C ILE A 218 -4.68 11.43 -14.23
N ILE A 219 -4.41 12.71 -14.26
CA ILE A 219 -3.58 13.43 -13.29
C ILE A 219 -4.45 14.44 -12.55
N GLY A 220 -4.54 14.30 -11.24
CA GLY A 220 -5.22 15.24 -10.35
C GLY A 220 -4.35 15.63 -9.15
N GLY A 221 -4.95 16.25 -8.15
CA GLY A 221 -4.25 16.69 -6.95
C GLY A 221 -3.26 17.82 -7.18
N GLY A 222 -2.43 18.10 -6.19
CA GLY A 222 -1.41 19.16 -6.27
C GLY A 222 -0.37 18.94 -7.36
N MET A 223 -0.08 17.70 -7.69
CA MET A 223 0.87 17.38 -8.77
C MET A 223 0.40 17.82 -10.15
N ALA A 224 -0.89 18.03 -10.36
CA ALA A 224 -1.44 18.46 -11.64
C ALA A 224 -0.97 19.86 -12.04
N TYR A 225 -0.67 20.72 -11.08
CA TYR A 225 -0.27 22.11 -11.37
C TYR A 225 1.08 22.19 -12.06
N THR A 226 2.01 21.28 -11.79
CA THR A 226 3.27 21.21 -12.54
C THR A 226 3.02 20.81 -14.00
N PHE A 227 2.08 19.93 -14.27
CA PHE A 227 1.65 19.59 -15.64
C PHE A 227 0.95 20.78 -16.32
N LEU A 228 0.09 21.52 -15.61
CA LEU A 228 -0.56 22.71 -16.15
C LEU A 228 0.46 23.79 -16.49
N ALA A 229 1.46 24.01 -15.62
CA ALA A 229 2.57 24.92 -15.90
C ALA A 229 3.38 24.46 -17.13
N ALA A 230 3.58 23.16 -17.30
CA ALA A 230 4.23 22.61 -18.49
C ALA A 230 3.45 22.88 -19.79
N LYS A 231 2.12 23.03 -19.71
CA LYS A 231 1.28 23.48 -20.82
C LYS A 231 1.36 24.99 -21.08
N GLY A 232 2.05 25.74 -20.23
CA GLY A 232 2.18 27.19 -20.32
C GLY A 232 1.15 27.96 -19.50
N TYR A 233 0.38 27.29 -18.64
CA TYR A 233 -0.61 27.96 -17.78
C TYR A 233 0.06 28.57 -16.54
N ALA A 234 -0.39 29.76 -16.14
CA ALA A 234 -0.04 30.34 -14.84
C ALA A 234 -0.87 29.66 -13.75
N VAL A 235 -0.23 29.21 -12.68
CA VAL A 235 -0.88 28.45 -11.61
C VAL A 235 -1.01 29.19 -10.28
N GLY A 236 -0.71 30.49 -10.27
CA GLY A 236 -0.81 31.33 -9.08
C GLY A 236 0.08 30.83 -7.94
N LYS A 237 -0.50 30.70 -6.75
CA LYS A 237 0.17 30.20 -5.56
C LYS A 237 0.08 28.68 -5.41
N SER A 238 -0.47 27.96 -6.39
CA SER A 238 -0.60 26.51 -6.35
C SER A 238 0.75 25.82 -6.16
N LEU A 239 0.73 24.59 -5.62
CA LEU A 239 1.92 23.76 -5.55
C LEU A 239 2.55 23.62 -6.93
N LEU A 240 3.83 23.91 -7.02
CA LEU A 240 4.58 23.87 -8.26
C LEU A 240 6.00 23.36 -8.00
N ASP A 241 6.40 22.32 -8.70
CA ASP A 241 7.78 21.85 -8.74
C ASP A 241 8.41 22.33 -10.06
N GLU A 242 9.02 23.51 -10.01
CA GLU A 242 9.64 24.14 -11.20
C GLU A 242 10.72 23.25 -11.82
N SER A 243 11.42 22.48 -11.00
CA SER A 243 12.47 21.56 -11.46
C SER A 243 11.92 20.39 -12.28
N LYS A 244 10.60 20.16 -12.28
CA LYS A 244 9.93 19.04 -12.94
C LYS A 244 9.05 19.44 -14.11
N ILE A 245 9.04 20.72 -14.48
CA ILE A 245 8.27 21.18 -15.66
C ILE A 245 8.72 20.48 -16.93
N ASP A 246 10.04 20.37 -17.16
CA ASP A 246 10.57 19.67 -18.33
C ASP A 246 10.24 18.18 -18.32
N TYR A 247 10.29 17.55 -17.15
CA TYR A 247 9.82 16.16 -16.98
C TYR A 247 8.36 16.01 -17.38
N CYS A 248 7.48 16.92 -16.94
CA CYS A 248 6.06 16.88 -17.29
C CYS A 248 5.83 17.06 -18.78
N LYS A 249 6.60 17.95 -19.45
CA LYS A 249 6.58 18.10 -20.89
C LYS A 249 6.97 16.79 -21.59
N ASP A 250 8.02 16.12 -21.13
CA ASP A 250 8.48 14.84 -21.66
C ASP A 250 7.42 13.75 -21.50
N MET A 251 6.73 13.71 -20.37
CA MET A 251 5.67 12.72 -20.10
C MET A 251 4.44 12.97 -20.98
N MET A 252 4.08 14.23 -21.21
CA MET A 252 2.99 14.58 -22.15
C MET A 252 3.35 14.16 -23.59
N ALA A 253 4.58 14.42 -24.02
CA ALA A 253 5.06 14.00 -25.33
C ALA A 253 5.12 12.47 -25.45
N LYS A 254 5.55 11.78 -24.41
CA LYS A 254 5.55 10.30 -24.37
C LYS A 254 4.15 9.72 -24.48
N ALA A 255 3.18 10.31 -23.76
CA ALA A 255 1.79 9.89 -23.82
C ALA A 255 1.25 10.02 -25.26
N GLU A 256 1.48 11.15 -25.89
CA GLU A 256 1.06 11.39 -27.29
C GLU A 256 1.70 10.37 -28.25
N ALA A 257 3.01 10.15 -28.14
CA ALA A 257 3.72 9.20 -28.98
C ALA A 257 3.22 7.76 -28.82
N LYS A 258 2.73 7.39 -27.65
CA LYS A 258 2.19 6.05 -27.36
C LYS A 258 0.68 5.92 -27.57
N GLY A 259 0.01 7.00 -27.96
CA GLY A 259 -1.45 7.02 -28.12
C GLY A 259 -2.21 6.92 -26.79
N VAL A 260 -1.56 7.27 -25.68
CA VAL A 260 -2.20 7.32 -24.35
C VAL A 260 -2.88 8.68 -24.16
N LYS A 261 -4.14 8.66 -23.76
CA LYS A 261 -4.85 9.87 -23.36
C LYS A 261 -4.36 10.33 -21.99
N LEU A 262 -3.70 11.47 -21.91
CA LEU A 262 -3.30 12.08 -20.67
C LEU A 262 -4.30 13.20 -20.34
N LEU A 263 -5.10 13.01 -19.30
CA LEU A 263 -6.15 13.96 -18.90
C LEU A 263 -5.68 14.76 -17.69
N LEU A 264 -5.77 16.08 -17.84
CA LEU A 264 -5.47 17.07 -16.80
C LEU A 264 -6.74 17.80 -16.39
N PRO A 265 -6.77 18.43 -15.21
CA PRO A 265 -7.89 19.28 -14.83
C PRO A 265 -8.17 20.38 -15.86
N VAL A 266 -9.45 20.59 -16.16
CA VAL A 266 -9.92 21.68 -17.03
C VAL A 266 -10.48 22.85 -16.22
N ASP A 267 -10.85 22.60 -14.96
CA ASP A 267 -11.20 23.60 -13.96
C ASP A 267 -10.70 23.14 -12.59
N VAL A 268 -10.50 24.11 -11.71
CA VAL A 268 -9.95 23.89 -10.37
C VAL A 268 -10.67 24.73 -9.34
N VAL A 269 -10.76 24.22 -8.13
CA VAL A 269 -11.27 24.96 -6.96
C VAL A 269 -10.11 25.68 -6.31
N VAL A 270 -10.20 26.98 -6.20
CA VAL A 270 -9.13 27.85 -5.67
C VAL A 270 -9.56 28.56 -4.40
N ALA A 271 -8.58 28.89 -3.57
CA ALA A 271 -8.74 29.68 -2.35
C ALA A 271 -7.55 30.64 -2.17
N ASP A 272 -7.69 31.58 -1.23
CA ASP A 272 -6.62 32.54 -0.91
C ASP A 272 -5.40 31.85 -0.25
N SER A 273 -5.66 30.80 0.54
CA SER A 273 -4.63 30.04 1.26
C SER A 273 -5.09 28.65 1.59
N PHE A 274 -4.13 27.79 1.97
CA PHE A 274 -4.42 26.45 2.47
C PHE A 274 -5.23 26.50 3.78
N PRO A 275 -6.23 25.61 3.98
CA PRO A 275 -7.07 25.66 5.18
C PRO A 275 -6.26 25.35 6.44
N ASP A 276 -6.48 26.17 7.48
CA ASP A 276 -5.88 26.01 8.81
C ASP A 276 -6.95 26.31 9.89
N PRO A 277 -7.42 25.31 10.65
CA PRO A 277 -7.04 23.90 10.54
C PRO A 277 -7.46 23.25 9.20
N ILE A 278 -6.86 22.13 8.85
CA ILE A 278 -7.06 21.49 7.53
C ILE A 278 -8.52 21.20 7.19
N ASP A 279 -9.33 20.88 8.20
CA ASP A 279 -10.76 20.59 8.12
C ASP A 279 -11.66 21.81 8.40
N GLY A 280 -11.05 22.98 8.57
CA GLY A 280 -11.74 24.22 8.91
C GLY A 280 -12.50 24.85 7.74
N PRO A 281 -13.34 25.85 8.04
CA PRO A 281 -14.08 26.56 7.00
C PRO A 281 -13.13 27.27 6.03
N ILE A 282 -13.49 27.26 4.74
CA ILE A 282 -12.71 27.89 3.69
C ILE A 282 -13.63 28.43 2.59
N ASP A 283 -13.35 29.65 2.12
CA ASP A 283 -14.03 30.25 0.99
C ASP A 283 -13.33 29.88 -0.31
N VAL A 284 -14.08 29.35 -1.25
CA VAL A 284 -13.55 28.83 -2.51
C VAL A 284 -14.29 29.36 -3.72
N THR A 285 -13.59 29.37 -4.85
CA THR A 285 -14.15 29.71 -6.16
C THR A 285 -13.65 28.70 -7.17
N THR A 286 -14.46 28.28 -8.12
CA THR A 286 -14.05 27.44 -9.23
C THR A 286 -13.67 28.29 -10.42
N VAL A 287 -12.50 28.05 -10.98
CA VAL A 287 -11.97 28.76 -12.16
C VAL A 287 -11.50 27.77 -13.22
N ALA A 288 -11.41 28.21 -14.47
CA ALA A 288 -10.78 27.40 -15.51
C ALA A 288 -9.29 27.18 -15.17
N ALA A 289 -8.76 26.02 -15.57
CA ALA A 289 -7.37 25.66 -15.25
C ALA A 289 -6.33 26.61 -15.87
N ASP A 290 -6.67 27.32 -16.95
CA ASP A 290 -5.84 28.32 -17.60
C ASP A 290 -6.10 29.75 -17.08
N ALA A 291 -6.93 29.93 -16.07
CA ALA A 291 -7.35 31.21 -15.52
C ALA A 291 -7.23 31.29 -13.98
N ILE A 292 -6.24 30.61 -13.41
CA ILE A 292 -5.98 30.66 -11.97
C ILE A 292 -5.44 32.05 -11.60
N PRO A 293 -6.11 32.81 -10.70
CA PRO A 293 -5.61 34.09 -10.26
C PRO A 293 -4.24 34.00 -9.58
N ALA A 294 -3.40 35.01 -9.78
CA ALA A 294 -2.04 35.05 -9.26
C ALA A 294 -1.96 34.95 -7.71
N ASP A 295 -3.02 35.42 -7.02
CA ASP A 295 -3.13 35.45 -5.56
C ASP A 295 -3.89 34.25 -4.97
N LYS A 296 -4.25 33.27 -5.79
CA LYS A 296 -5.00 32.07 -5.39
C LYS A 296 -4.19 30.80 -5.59
N GLU A 297 -4.55 29.78 -4.83
CA GLU A 297 -4.00 28.42 -5.00
C GLU A 297 -5.12 27.41 -5.26
N GLY A 298 -4.84 26.44 -6.13
CA GLY A 298 -5.74 25.34 -6.40
C GLY A 298 -5.66 24.28 -5.31
N LEU A 299 -6.82 23.81 -4.84
CA LEU A 299 -6.91 22.87 -3.71
C LEU A 299 -7.81 21.66 -4.00
N ASP A 300 -8.52 21.66 -5.13
CA ASP A 300 -9.33 20.55 -5.60
C ASP A 300 -9.61 20.71 -7.10
N ILE A 301 -10.07 19.65 -7.74
CA ILE A 301 -10.58 19.69 -9.12
C ILE A 301 -12.01 20.22 -9.13
N GLY A 302 -12.40 20.91 -10.21
CA GLY A 302 -13.74 21.45 -10.38
C GLY A 302 -14.73 20.44 -10.94
N GLU A 303 -16.00 20.86 -11.06
CA GLU A 303 -17.10 20.01 -11.53
C GLU A 303 -16.91 19.52 -12.97
N LYS A 304 -16.40 20.36 -13.85
CA LYS A 304 -16.13 19.96 -15.25
C LYS A 304 -15.04 18.90 -15.33
N THR A 305 -14.03 19.01 -14.49
CA THR A 305 -12.97 18.01 -14.36
C THR A 305 -13.52 16.71 -13.80
N CYS A 306 -14.38 16.76 -12.78
CA CYS A 306 -15.04 15.58 -12.23
C CYS A 306 -15.83 14.83 -13.32
N ALA A 307 -16.58 15.54 -14.15
CA ALA A 307 -17.33 14.94 -15.25
C ALA A 307 -16.41 14.32 -16.31
N LEU A 308 -15.33 15.01 -16.66
CA LEU A 308 -14.33 14.53 -17.61
C LEU A 308 -13.68 13.23 -17.12
N PHE A 309 -13.23 13.21 -15.88
CA PHE A 309 -12.55 12.05 -15.28
C PHE A 309 -13.51 10.87 -15.10
N ALA A 310 -14.74 11.12 -14.64
CA ALA A 310 -15.77 10.11 -14.51
C ALA A 310 -16.11 9.46 -15.87
N SER A 311 -16.20 10.27 -16.92
CA SER A 311 -16.43 9.78 -18.28
C SER A 311 -15.31 8.85 -18.76
N ALA A 312 -14.06 9.17 -18.44
CA ALA A 312 -12.91 8.34 -18.80
C ALA A 312 -12.91 6.98 -18.06
N VAL A 313 -13.42 6.95 -16.83
CA VAL A 313 -13.49 5.72 -16.01
C VAL A 313 -14.69 4.85 -16.36
N LYS A 314 -15.78 5.43 -16.86
CA LYS A 314 -17.07 4.77 -17.05
C LYS A 314 -16.98 3.46 -17.85
N ASP A 315 -16.24 3.46 -18.95
CA ASP A 315 -16.14 2.31 -19.85
C ASP A 315 -14.86 1.49 -19.62
N ALA A 316 -14.08 1.82 -18.60
CA ALA A 316 -12.88 1.09 -18.25
C ALA A 316 -13.18 -0.34 -17.78
N LYS A 317 -12.23 -1.25 -18.02
CA LYS A 317 -12.26 -2.63 -17.52
C LYS A 317 -11.29 -2.83 -16.36
N THR A 318 -10.24 -2.00 -16.30
CA THR A 318 -9.28 -1.97 -15.20
C THR A 318 -9.02 -0.52 -14.83
N VAL A 319 -9.09 -0.20 -13.54
CA VAL A 319 -8.76 1.12 -13.01
C VAL A 319 -7.83 0.98 -11.82
N VAL A 320 -6.71 1.70 -11.85
CA VAL A 320 -5.79 1.83 -10.72
C VAL A 320 -5.78 3.29 -10.29
N TRP A 321 -6.02 3.54 -9.01
CA TRP A 321 -6.03 4.88 -8.43
C TRP A 321 -5.04 4.99 -7.28
N ASN A 322 -4.17 6.00 -7.33
CA ASN A 322 -3.21 6.32 -6.27
C ASN A 322 -3.10 7.84 -6.09
N GLY A 323 -3.53 8.34 -4.95
CA GLY A 323 -3.47 9.74 -4.54
C GLY A 323 -4.78 10.51 -4.72
N PRO A 324 -5.17 11.33 -3.72
CA PRO A 324 -6.41 12.10 -3.76
C PRO A 324 -6.36 13.23 -4.80
N MET A 325 -7.55 13.71 -5.20
CA MET A 325 -7.70 14.76 -6.21
C MET A 325 -7.61 16.16 -5.63
N GLY A 326 -7.68 16.30 -4.33
CA GLY A 326 -7.63 17.58 -3.61
C GLY A 326 -7.38 17.36 -2.11
N VAL A 327 -7.58 18.40 -1.34
CA VAL A 327 -7.44 18.39 0.13
C VAL A 327 -8.68 17.73 0.73
N PHE A 328 -8.79 16.41 0.61
CA PHE A 328 -9.99 15.64 0.93
C PHE A 328 -10.35 15.62 2.42
N GLU A 329 -9.41 15.97 3.30
CA GLU A 329 -9.64 16.11 4.74
C GLU A 329 -10.56 17.30 5.04
N ASN A 330 -10.67 18.24 4.09
CA ASN A 330 -11.59 19.38 4.19
C ASN A 330 -12.89 19.07 3.44
N PRO A 331 -14.06 19.14 4.10
CA PRO A 331 -15.35 18.82 3.45
C PRO A 331 -15.64 19.64 2.20
N THR A 332 -15.23 20.91 2.15
CA THR A 332 -15.41 21.80 0.99
C THR A 332 -14.51 21.40 -0.18
N LEU A 333 -13.34 20.83 0.11
CA LEU A 333 -12.31 20.46 -0.87
C LEU A 333 -12.28 18.96 -1.16
N ALA A 334 -13.21 18.19 -0.64
CA ALA A 334 -13.30 16.74 -0.83
C ALA A 334 -14.11 16.32 -2.06
N LYS A 335 -14.83 17.24 -2.70
CA LYS A 335 -15.77 16.93 -3.78
C LYS A 335 -15.14 16.22 -4.97
N GLY A 336 -13.94 16.60 -5.35
CA GLY A 336 -13.21 15.96 -6.45
C GLY A 336 -12.81 14.52 -6.12
N THR A 337 -12.33 14.28 -4.92
CA THR A 337 -11.97 12.93 -4.45
C THR A 337 -13.21 12.04 -4.30
N ILE A 338 -14.31 12.60 -3.78
CA ILE A 338 -15.60 11.90 -3.70
C ILE A 338 -16.08 11.52 -5.11
N ALA A 339 -16.03 12.45 -6.06
CA ALA A 339 -16.45 12.19 -7.44
C ALA A 339 -15.63 11.07 -8.08
N MET A 340 -14.32 11.03 -7.84
CA MET A 340 -13.45 9.96 -8.33
C MET A 340 -13.80 8.60 -7.67
N ALA A 341 -13.98 8.56 -6.36
CA ALA A 341 -14.39 7.36 -5.65
C ALA A 341 -15.76 6.86 -6.13
N GLN A 342 -16.70 7.77 -6.37
CA GLN A 342 -18.03 7.44 -6.93
C GLN A 342 -17.91 6.88 -8.34
N ALA A 343 -17.06 7.44 -9.18
CA ALA A 343 -16.85 6.96 -10.54
C ALA A 343 -16.30 5.52 -10.54
N LEU A 344 -15.36 5.21 -9.65
CA LEU A 344 -14.86 3.85 -9.47
C LEU A 344 -15.96 2.91 -8.95
N ALA A 345 -16.73 3.35 -7.96
CA ALA A 345 -17.81 2.57 -7.37
C ALA A 345 -18.91 2.22 -8.38
N ASP A 346 -19.21 3.13 -9.30
CA ASP A 346 -20.24 2.96 -10.34
C ASP A 346 -19.73 2.15 -11.55
N SER A 347 -18.42 1.98 -11.65
CA SER A 347 -17.80 1.22 -12.75
C SER A 347 -17.93 -0.29 -12.53
N SER A 348 -18.09 -1.03 -13.63
CA SER A 348 -18.00 -2.50 -13.64
C SER A 348 -16.55 -3.00 -13.73
N ALA A 349 -15.58 -2.11 -13.76
CA ALA A 349 -14.16 -2.44 -13.86
C ALA A 349 -13.61 -3.16 -12.63
N THR A 350 -12.50 -3.86 -12.79
CA THR A 350 -11.63 -4.20 -11.68
C THR A 350 -10.98 -2.91 -11.18
N THR A 351 -11.34 -2.50 -9.97
CA THR A 351 -10.89 -1.24 -9.37
C THR A 351 -9.89 -1.51 -8.27
N ILE A 352 -8.71 -0.88 -8.35
CA ILE A 352 -7.61 -1.04 -7.41
C ILE A 352 -7.24 0.35 -6.88
N VAL A 353 -7.26 0.49 -5.56
CA VAL A 353 -6.83 1.71 -4.88
C VAL A 353 -5.56 1.40 -4.09
N GLY A 354 -4.50 2.15 -4.35
CA GLY A 354 -3.22 2.03 -3.66
C GLY A 354 -2.81 3.35 -3.01
N GLY A 355 -1.98 3.25 -1.97
CA GLY A 355 -1.51 4.40 -1.20
C GLY A 355 -2.37 4.72 0.01
N GLY A 356 -1.72 5.21 1.06
CA GLY A 356 -2.37 5.46 2.36
C GLY A 356 -3.50 6.49 2.29
N ASP A 357 -3.27 7.59 1.60
CA ASP A 357 -4.25 8.68 1.49
C ASP A 357 -5.47 8.28 0.67
N SER A 358 -5.27 7.57 -0.43
CA SER A 358 -6.39 7.10 -1.28
C SER A 358 -7.22 6.04 -0.57
N ALA A 359 -6.57 5.10 0.12
CA ALA A 359 -7.25 4.10 0.94
C ALA A 359 -8.04 4.75 2.07
N ALA A 360 -7.43 5.70 2.79
CA ALA A 360 -8.09 6.48 3.84
C ALA A 360 -9.28 7.26 3.28
N ALA A 361 -9.14 7.89 2.13
CA ALA A 361 -10.22 8.62 1.47
C ALA A 361 -11.40 7.69 1.15
N CYS A 362 -11.14 6.51 0.57
CA CYS A 362 -12.20 5.53 0.28
C CYS A 362 -12.92 5.07 1.55
N GLU A 363 -12.19 4.81 2.63
CA GLU A 363 -12.77 4.39 3.90
C GLU A 363 -13.61 5.50 4.54
N GLN A 364 -13.03 6.71 4.67
CA GLN A 364 -13.68 7.86 5.30
C GLN A 364 -14.93 8.31 4.53
N LEU A 365 -14.91 8.22 3.22
CA LEU A 365 -16.01 8.64 2.35
C LEU A 365 -17.03 7.53 2.10
N GLY A 366 -16.84 6.35 2.68
CA GLY A 366 -17.81 5.26 2.63
C GLY A 366 -17.83 4.44 1.34
N PHE A 367 -16.77 4.44 0.55
CA PHE A 367 -16.68 3.72 -0.72
C PHE A 367 -15.91 2.40 -0.67
N ALA A 368 -15.30 2.05 0.47
CA ALA A 368 -14.41 0.90 0.58
C ALA A 368 -15.01 -0.41 0.05
N ASP A 369 -16.28 -0.69 0.38
CA ASP A 369 -16.97 -1.93 -0.01
C ASP A 369 -17.27 -2.02 -1.52
N LYS A 370 -17.19 -0.91 -2.22
CA LYS A 370 -17.49 -0.81 -3.66
C LYS A 370 -16.23 -0.86 -4.54
N ILE A 371 -15.06 -0.90 -3.93
CA ILE A 371 -13.77 -1.01 -4.61
C ILE A 371 -13.35 -2.49 -4.61
N THR A 372 -12.90 -3.00 -5.75
CA THR A 372 -12.50 -4.41 -5.88
C THR A 372 -11.36 -4.77 -4.94
N HIS A 373 -10.35 -3.91 -4.86
CA HIS A 373 -9.19 -4.10 -4.00
C HIS A 373 -8.62 -2.78 -3.52
N ILE A 374 -8.53 -2.62 -2.19
CA ILE A 374 -7.79 -1.53 -1.56
C ILE A 374 -6.51 -2.12 -1.02
N SER A 375 -5.37 -1.72 -1.62
CA SER A 375 -4.07 -2.21 -1.18
C SER A 375 -3.71 -1.68 0.20
N THR A 376 -3.25 -2.56 1.06
CA THR A 376 -2.72 -2.23 2.38
C THR A 376 -1.23 -1.87 2.34
N GLY A 377 -0.64 -1.89 1.16
CA GLY A 377 0.81 -1.88 0.97
C GLY A 377 1.49 -0.53 1.13
N GLY A 378 0.78 0.59 1.12
CA GLY A 378 1.41 1.91 1.22
C GLY A 378 2.56 2.08 0.24
N GLY A 379 3.80 2.22 0.76
CA GLY A 379 5.01 2.36 -0.06
C GLY A 379 5.28 1.15 -0.96
N ALA A 380 4.95 -0.05 -0.53
CA ALA A 380 5.09 -1.26 -1.35
C ALA A 380 4.16 -1.23 -2.56
N SER A 381 2.93 -0.74 -2.40
CA SER A 381 2.00 -0.55 -3.52
C SER A 381 2.55 0.44 -4.54
N LEU A 382 3.13 1.53 -4.07
CA LEU A 382 3.72 2.55 -4.94
C LEU A 382 4.89 1.97 -5.74
N GLU A 383 5.82 1.30 -5.09
CA GLU A 383 6.97 0.65 -5.76
C GLU A 383 6.51 -0.45 -6.74
N PHE A 384 5.43 -1.16 -6.40
CA PHE A 384 4.84 -2.14 -7.32
C PHE A 384 4.33 -1.46 -8.60
N LEU A 385 3.65 -0.31 -8.47
CA LEU A 385 3.18 0.49 -9.60
C LEU A 385 4.33 1.13 -10.40
N GLU A 386 5.48 1.37 -9.78
CA GLU A 386 6.71 1.79 -10.45
C GLU A 386 7.31 0.67 -11.33
N GLY A 387 6.82 -0.56 -11.21
CA GLY A 387 7.37 -1.73 -11.89
C GLY A 387 8.63 -2.28 -11.23
N LEU A 388 8.93 -1.87 -10.01
CA LEU A 388 10.08 -2.36 -9.27
C LEU A 388 9.85 -3.77 -8.74
N GLU A 389 10.93 -4.52 -8.67
CA GLU A 389 10.92 -5.81 -8.00
C GLU A 389 10.88 -5.61 -6.48
N LEU A 390 9.89 -6.22 -5.83
CA LEU A 390 9.78 -6.17 -4.38
C LEU A 390 10.53 -7.36 -3.77
N PRO A 391 11.58 -7.14 -2.95
CA PRO A 391 12.38 -8.24 -2.40
C PRO A 391 11.57 -9.30 -1.65
N GLY A 392 10.58 -8.86 -0.88
CA GLY A 392 9.71 -9.78 -0.11
C GLY A 392 8.74 -10.61 -0.97
N ILE A 393 8.60 -10.27 -2.24
CA ILE A 393 7.82 -11.04 -3.22
C ILE A 393 8.75 -11.85 -4.12
N ALA A 394 9.83 -11.23 -4.59
CA ALA A 394 10.81 -11.87 -5.48
C ALA A 394 11.42 -13.14 -4.84
N CYS A 395 11.58 -13.13 -3.51
CA CYS A 395 12.13 -14.28 -2.77
C CYS A 395 11.18 -15.50 -2.67
N LEU A 396 9.90 -15.32 -3.02
CA LEU A 396 8.91 -16.40 -2.98
C LEU A 396 9.06 -17.33 -4.19
N GLU A 397 8.73 -18.59 -3.98
CA GLU A 397 8.80 -19.61 -5.04
C GLU A 397 7.77 -19.34 -6.13
N ASP A 398 8.19 -19.51 -7.37
CA ASP A 398 7.32 -19.45 -8.54
C ASP A 398 6.44 -20.71 -8.64
N LYS A 399 5.21 -20.55 -9.16
CA LYS A 399 4.35 -21.68 -9.54
C LYS A 399 4.87 -22.40 -10.74
#